data_e682ba4dc5aff7d66ae28d21b66a4aa3
#
_entry.id   e682ba4dc5aff7d66ae28d21b66a4aa3
#
_cell.length_a   1.000
_cell.length_b   1.000
_cell.length_c   1.000
_cell.angle_alpha   90.00
_cell.angle_beta   90.00
_cell.angle_gamma   90.00
#
_symmetry.space_group_name_H-M   'P 1'
#
loop_
_entity.id
_entity.type
_entity.pdbx_description
1 polymer ?
#
loop_
_entity_poly.entity_id
_entity_poly.type
_entity_poly.pdbx_seq_one_letter_code
_entity_poly.pdbx_strand_id
1 'polypeptide(L)'
;MVLDERGSERVQFSFAAVLLIVVAFGIMQMAMMNAAAIMLSSELTQACMRIDVSGLRTASDKESFVAEQILDESAQLRRSDLTVSGVRVESNVREDAFSASGISSRTALTSVSYDVSYKAPISLSGLRDGGRLSRHVACAVVDERVTEVSLA
;
A
#
# COMPACT_ATOMS: atom_id res chain seq x y z
N MET A 1 46.54 -40.41 -24.08
CA MET A 1 46.22 -39.71 -22.82
C MET A 1 44.73 -39.38 -22.90
N VAL A 2 43.90 -40.32 -22.49
CA VAL A 2 42.45 -40.14 -22.49
C VAL A 2 42.15 -39.31 -21.24
N LEU A 3 41.96 -38.03 -21.43
CA LEU A 3 41.50 -37.11 -20.37
C LEU A 3 40.11 -37.60 -19.93
N ASP A 4 39.98 -37.80 -18.67
CA ASP A 4 38.83 -38.39 -18.00
C ASP A 4 37.59 -37.47 -18.17
N GLU A 5 36.87 -37.63 -19.30
CA GLU A 5 35.68 -36.86 -19.64
C GLU A 5 34.62 -36.95 -18.53
N ARG A 6 34.58 -38.06 -17.81
CA ARG A 6 33.66 -38.24 -16.68
C ARG A 6 33.91 -37.34 -15.49
N GLY A 7 35.16 -36.88 -15.28
CA GLY A 7 35.49 -35.89 -14.24
C GLY A 7 35.01 -34.52 -14.60
N SER A 8 35.10 -34.12 -15.86
CA SER A 8 34.65 -32.82 -16.37
C SER A 8 33.12 -32.69 -16.29
N GLU A 9 32.36 -33.71 -16.64
CA GLU A 9 30.92 -33.72 -16.58
C GLU A 9 30.39 -33.55 -15.14
N ARG A 10 30.99 -34.18 -14.16
CA ARG A 10 30.58 -34.06 -12.74
C ARG A 10 30.86 -32.66 -12.21
N VAL A 11 31.96 -32.04 -12.59
CA VAL A 11 32.28 -30.67 -12.20
C VAL A 11 31.30 -29.69 -12.84
N GLN A 12 31.01 -29.83 -14.14
CA GLN A 12 30.03 -28.98 -14.84
C GLN A 12 28.62 -29.12 -14.23
N PHE A 13 28.19 -30.36 -13.91
CA PHE A 13 26.92 -30.59 -13.26
C PHE A 13 26.85 -29.93 -11.88
N SER A 14 27.92 -29.97 -11.09
CA SER A 14 27.96 -29.34 -9.78
C SER A 14 27.83 -27.82 -9.88
N PHE A 15 28.50 -27.17 -10.84
CA PHE A 15 28.34 -25.74 -11.08
C PHE A 15 26.94 -25.39 -11.58
N ALA A 16 26.39 -26.15 -12.49
CA ALA A 16 25.04 -25.94 -12.99
C ALA A 16 23.99 -26.09 -11.89
N ALA A 17 24.14 -27.08 -11.00
CA ALA A 17 23.22 -27.28 -9.87
C ALA A 17 23.26 -26.11 -8.89
N VAL A 18 24.43 -25.59 -8.53
CA VAL A 18 24.56 -24.43 -7.66
C VAL A 18 23.92 -23.18 -8.29
N LEU A 19 24.19 -22.95 -9.58
CA LEU A 19 23.61 -21.83 -10.31
C LEU A 19 22.08 -21.92 -10.36
N LEU A 20 21.55 -23.09 -10.60
CA LEU A 20 20.10 -23.34 -10.63
C LEU A 20 19.45 -23.08 -9.27
N ILE A 21 20.09 -23.51 -8.18
CA ILE A 21 19.62 -23.22 -6.81
C ILE A 21 19.60 -21.73 -6.55
N VAL A 22 20.64 -20.98 -6.92
CA VAL A 22 20.71 -19.52 -6.74
C VAL A 22 19.59 -18.83 -7.52
N VAL A 23 19.37 -19.23 -8.77
CA VAL A 23 18.31 -18.68 -9.63
C VAL A 23 16.94 -19.01 -9.04
N ALA A 24 16.69 -20.24 -8.62
CA ALA A 24 15.42 -20.65 -8.00
C ALA A 24 15.14 -19.86 -6.72
N PHE A 25 16.16 -19.65 -5.89
CA PHE A 25 16.05 -18.84 -4.68
C PHE A 25 15.74 -17.36 -5.00
N GLY A 26 16.38 -16.80 -6.02
CA GLY A 26 16.11 -15.45 -6.50
C GLY A 26 14.67 -15.26 -6.99
N ILE A 27 14.16 -16.22 -7.77
CA ILE A 27 12.76 -16.20 -8.24
C ILE A 27 11.79 -16.31 -7.05
N MET A 28 12.03 -17.19 -6.10
CA MET A 28 11.21 -17.34 -4.90
C MET A 28 11.17 -16.05 -4.08
N GLN A 29 12.31 -15.41 -3.91
CA GLN A 29 12.38 -14.12 -3.19
C GLN A 29 11.59 -13.01 -3.90
N MET A 30 11.70 -12.92 -5.24
CA MET A 30 10.90 -11.99 -6.04
C MET A 30 9.40 -12.26 -5.90
N ALA A 31 8.98 -13.53 -5.94
CA ALA A 31 7.58 -13.90 -5.77
C ALA A 31 7.05 -13.48 -4.40
N MET A 32 7.81 -13.68 -3.33
CA MET A 32 7.44 -13.27 -1.97
C MET A 32 7.34 -11.74 -1.83
N MET A 33 8.26 -10.98 -2.43
CA MET A 33 8.19 -9.52 -2.43
C MET A 33 6.96 -9.00 -3.18
N ASN A 34 6.65 -9.59 -4.33
CA ASN A 34 5.44 -9.22 -5.08
C ASN A 34 4.16 -9.56 -4.29
N ALA A 35 4.11 -10.72 -3.64
CA ALA A 35 2.98 -11.09 -2.80
C ALA A 35 2.79 -10.10 -1.64
N ALA A 36 3.87 -9.72 -0.96
CA ALA A 36 3.84 -8.72 0.10
C ALA A 36 3.38 -7.33 -0.40
N ALA A 37 3.80 -6.94 -1.60
CA ALA A 37 3.40 -5.66 -2.20
C ALA A 37 1.91 -5.64 -2.58
N ILE A 38 1.39 -6.73 -3.13
CA ILE A 38 -0.04 -6.88 -3.48
C ILE A 38 -0.88 -6.85 -2.21
N MET A 39 -0.49 -7.61 -1.20
CA MET A 39 -1.16 -7.66 0.09
C MET A 39 -1.20 -6.26 0.74
N LEU A 40 -0.06 -5.57 0.85
CA LEU A 40 -0.01 -4.21 1.38
C LEU A 40 -0.95 -3.27 0.61
N SER A 41 -0.95 -3.34 -0.72
CA SER A 41 -1.83 -2.51 -1.56
C SER A 41 -3.32 -2.80 -1.29
N SER A 42 -3.70 -4.06 -1.09
CA SER A 42 -5.07 -4.46 -0.76
C SER A 42 -5.50 -3.92 0.60
N GLU A 43 -4.69 -4.12 1.63
CA GLU A 43 -4.96 -3.65 2.99
C GLU A 43 -5.07 -2.12 3.06
N LEU A 44 -4.16 -1.41 2.38
CA LEU A 44 -4.21 0.05 2.31
C LEU A 44 -5.46 0.56 1.58
N THR A 45 -5.93 -0.15 0.54
CA THR A 45 -7.16 0.22 -0.16
C THR A 45 -8.38 0.02 0.74
N GLN A 46 -8.43 -1.05 1.52
CA GLN A 46 -9.51 -1.30 2.46
C GLN A 46 -9.53 -0.26 3.59
N ALA A 47 -8.38 0.01 4.19
CA ALA A 47 -8.24 1.03 5.23
C ALA A 47 -8.65 2.42 4.70
N CYS A 48 -8.29 2.72 3.46
CA CYS A 48 -8.66 3.96 2.77
C CYS A 48 -10.18 4.15 2.67
N MET A 49 -10.93 3.09 2.36
CA MET A 49 -12.39 3.16 2.24
C MET A 49 -13.11 3.34 3.59
N ARG A 50 -12.43 3.04 4.69
CA ARG A 50 -13.01 3.08 6.04
C ARG A 50 -12.40 4.17 6.92
N ILE A 51 -11.59 5.05 6.34
CA ILE A 51 -10.91 6.09 7.10
C ILE A 51 -11.90 7.03 7.78
N ASP A 52 -11.79 7.19 9.09
CA ASP A 52 -12.59 8.16 9.83
C ASP A 52 -12.02 9.57 9.67
N VAL A 53 -12.61 10.31 8.73
CA VAL A 53 -12.20 11.68 8.41
C VAL A 53 -12.48 12.64 9.58
N SER A 54 -13.52 12.39 10.37
CA SER A 54 -13.89 13.25 11.49
C SER A 54 -12.88 13.11 12.63
N GLY A 55 -12.52 11.88 12.98
CA GLY A 55 -11.45 11.59 13.92
C GLY A 55 -10.09 12.13 13.47
N LEU A 56 -9.78 11.98 12.18
CA LEU A 56 -8.52 12.46 11.61
C LEU A 56 -8.36 13.99 11.66
N ARG A 57 -9.46 14.75 11.53
CA ARG A 57 -9.45 16.23 11.65
C ARG A 57 -9.17 16.69 13.07
N THR A 58 -9.61 15.94 14.06
CA THR A 58 -9.46 16.28 15.48
C THR A 58 -8.21 15.69 16.12
N ALA A 59 -7.59 14.72 15.46
CA ALA A 59 -6.39 14.06 15.96
C ALA A 59 -5.22 15.04 16.06
N SER A 60 -4.54 15.04 17.21
CA SER A 60 -3.32 15.84 17.45
C SER A 60 -2.13 15.30 16.64
N ASP A 61 -2.07 13.99 16.46
CA ASP A 61 -1.09 13.29 15.63
C ASP A 61 -1.81 12.48 14.55
N LYS A 62 -1.86 13.05 13.36
CA LYS A 62 -2.54 12.45 12.21
C LYS A 62 -1.85 11.22 11.68
N GLU A 63 -0.53 11.16 11.79
CA GLU A 63 0.27 10.03 11.30
C GLU A 63 0.03 8.80 12.15
N SER A 64 0.08 8.94 13.49
CA SER A 64 -0.26 7.85 14.42
C SER A 64 -1.71 7.41 14.27
N PHE A 65 -2.64 8.33 14.09
CA PHE A 65 -4.06 8.01 13.92
C PHE A 65 -4.32 7.16 12.68
N VAL A 66 -3.75 7.56 11.52
CA VAL A 66 -3.87 6.78 10.28
C VAL A 66 -3.18 5.42 10.42
N ALA A 67 -2.01 5.37 11.07
CA ALA A 67 -1.31 4.11 11.31
C ALA A 67 -2.14 3.15 12.17
N GLU A 68 -2.81 3.63 13.21
CA GLU A 68 -3.70 2.82 14.05
C GLU A 68 -4.90 2.30 13.25
N GLN A 69 -5.55 3.14 12.47
CA GLN A 69 -6.66 2.70 11.61
C GLN A 69 -6.26 1.63 10.60
N ILE A 70 -5.08 1.78 9.96
CA ILE A 70 -4.57 0.76 9.04
C ILE A 70 -4.34 -0.56 9.78
N LEU A 71 -3.83 -0.52 11.01
CA LEU A 71 -3.55 -1.71 11.81
C LEU A 71 -4.81 -2.39 12.33
N ASP A 72 -5.83 -1.62 12.70
CA ASP A 72 -7.13 -2.15 13.16
C ASP A 72 -7.88 -2.90 12.06
N GLU A 73 -7.76 -2.42 10.81
CA GLU A 73 -8.37 -3.08 9.66
C GLU A 73 -7.54 -4.25 9.11
N SER A 74 -6.26 -4.31 9.45
CA SER A 74 -5.32 -5.30 8.92
C SER A 74 -4.89 -6.30 10.00
N ALA A 75 -5.26 -7.57 9.82
CA ALA A 75 -4.80 -8.66 10.68
C ALA A 75 -3.34 -9.07 10.43
N GLN A 76 -2.73 -8.60 9.35
CA GLN A 76 -1.44 -9.11 8.87
C GLN A 76 -0.29 -8.10 8.99
N LEU A 77 -0.61 -6.81 9.09
CA LEU A 77 0.41 -5.77 9.24
C LEU A 77 0.85 -5.66 10.72
N ARG A 78 2.14 -5.43 10.91
CA ARG A 78 2.72 -5.23 12.26
C ARG A 78 3.07 -3.77 12.45
N ARG A 79 2.72 -3.22 13.61
CA ARG A 79 3.03 -1.83 13.97
C ARG A 79 4.53 -1.50 13.93
N SER A 80 5.38 -2.46 14.27
CA SER A 80 6.85 -2.30 14.22
C SER A 80 7.40 -2.07 12.82
N ASP A 81 6.69 -2.52 11.81
CA ASP A 81 7.15 -2.57 10.42
C ASP A 81 6.45 -1.52 9.55
N LEU A 82 5.41 -0.87 10.08
CA LEU A 82 4.61 0.16 9.40
C LEU A 82 5.05 1.56 9.84
N THR A 83 5.28 2.43 8.86
CA THR A 83 5.52 3.85 9.09
C THR A 83 4.63 4.65 8.16
N VAL A 84 3.84 5.55 8.71
CA VAL A 84 2.99 6.49 7.97
C VAL A 84 3.61 7.87 8.08
N SER A 85 3.62 8.62 6.99
CA SER A 85 4.17 9.97 6.95
C SER A 85 3.43 10.84 5.92
N GLY A 86 3.54 12.15 6.07
CA GLY A 86 3.05 13.11 5.09
C GLY A 86 1.53 13.14 4.95
N VAL A 87 0.79 12.92 6.03
CA VAL A 87 -0.67 12.93 6.02
C VAL A 87 -1.21 14.32 5.69
N ARG A 88 -1.93 14.41 4.58
CA ARG A 88 -2.60 15.64 4.13
C ARG A 88 -4.09 15.39 4.01
N VAL A 89 -4.87 16.34 4.49
CA VAL A 89 -6.34 16.31 4.41
C VAL A 89 -6.78 17.58 3.70
N GLU A 90 -7.39 17.42 2.55
CA GLU A 90 -7.92 18.52 1.73
C GLU A 90 -9.43 18.35 1.60
N SER A 91 -10.17 19.40 1.88
CA SER A 91 -11.64 19.41 1.73
C SER A 91 -12.02 20.25 0.52
N ASN A 92 -12.71 19.64 -0.43
CA ASN A 92 -13.27 20.29 -1.60
C ASN A 92 -14.79 20.22 -1.53
N VAL A 93 -15.44 21.37 -1.65
CA VAL A 93 -16.91 21.45 -1.72
C VAL A 93 -17.28 21.64 -3.18
N ARG A 94 -18.07 20.72 -3.71
CA ARG A 94 -18.65 20.81 -5.05
C ARG A 94 -20.14 21.12 -4.93
N GLU A 95 -20.56 22.20 -5.55
CA GLU A 95 -21.96 22.59 -5.64
C GLU A 95 -22.43 22.36 -7.08
N ASP A 96 -23.40 21.47 -7.26
CA ASP A 96 -24.04 21.22 -8.54
C ASP A 96 -25.48 21.76 -8.45
N ALA A 97 -25.76 22.85 -9.20
CA ALA A 97 -27.10 23.44 -9.30
C ALA A 97 -27.77 22.98 -10.59
N PHE A 98 -28.88 22.28 -10.47
CA PHE A 98 -29.72 21.89 -11.59
C PHE A 98 -30.85 22.94 -11.77
N SER A 99 -30.55 23.97 -12.53
CA SER A 99 -31.42 25.15 -12.72
C SER A 99 -32.82 24.84 -13.25
N ALA A 100 -33.01 23.69 -13.91
CA ALA A 100 -34.32 23.31 -14.50
C ALA A 100 -35.27 22.62 -13.53
N SER A 101 -34.80 22.16 -12.36
CA SER A 101 -35.58 21.33 -11.43
C SER A 101 -35.71 21.94 -10.03
N GLY A 102 -35.12 23.10 -9.75
CA GLY A 102 -35.09 23.68 -8.39
C GLY A 102 -34.32 22.81 -7.39
N ILE A 103 -33.46 21.92 -7.86
CA ILE A 103 -32.66 21.02 -7.02
C ILE A 103 -31.23 21.53 -7.00
N SER A 104 -30.71 21.79 -5.81
CA SER A 104 -29.30 22.02 -5.59
C SER A 104 -28.68 20.88 -4.78
N SER A 105 -27.53 20.41 -5.20
CA SER A 105 -26.79 19.38 -4.49
C SER A 105 -25.43 19.92 -4.09
N ARG A 106 -25.12 19.86 -2.82
CA ARG A 106 -23.82 20.20 -2.27
C ARG A 106 -23.15 18.93 -1.77
N THR A 107 -22.00 18.61 -2.35
CA THR A 107 -21.20 17.44 -1.95
C THR A 107 -19.86 17.92 -1.41
N ALA A 108 -19.60 17.62 -0.16
CA ALA A 108 -18.28 17.84 0.44
C ALA A 108 -17.44 16.58 0.25
N LEU A 109 -16.39 16.72 -0.54
CA LEU A 109 -15.39 15.68 -0.77
C LEU A 109 -14.16 16.00 0.05
N THR A 110 -13.76 15.07 0.90
CA THR A 110 -12.49 15.16 1.61
C THR A 110 -11.51 14.18 0.99
N SER A 111 -10.40 14.69 0.48
CA SER A 111 -9.29 13.88 0.01
C SER A 111 -8.25 13.77 1.12
N VAL A 112 -7.85 12.54 1.38
CA VAL A 112 -6.79 12.21 2.33
C VAL A 112 -5.66 11.57 1.56
N SER A 113 -4.45 12.09 1.67
CA SER A 113 -3.26 11.50 1.06
C SER A 113 -2.17 11.31 2.11
N TYR A 114 -1.46 10.21 2.01
CA TYR A 114 -0.36 9.85 2.91
C TYR A 114 0.60 8.87 2.26
N ASP A 115 1.81 8.83 2.78
CA ASP A 115 2.85 7.90 2.35
C ASP A 115 3.01 6.80 3.41
N VAL A 116 2.98 5.55 2.93
CA VAL A 116 3.17 4.37 3.78
C VAL A 116 4.48 3.70 3.42
N SER A 117 5.29 3.40 4.41
CA SER A 117 6.48 2.57 4.30
C SER A 117 6.33 1.34 5.18
N TYR A 118 6.43 0.17 4.58
CA TYR A 118 6.31 -1.12 5.26
C TYR A 118 7.58 -1.94 5.08
N LYS A 119 8.12 -2.48 6.18
CA LYS A 119 9.26 -3.37 6.15
C LYS A 119 8.78 -4.78 5.84
N ALA A 120 9.13 -5.30 4.65
CA ALA A 120 8.78 -6.66 4.27
C ALA A 120 9.40 -7.69 5.25
N PRO A 121 8.69 -8.77 5.58
CA PRO A 121 9.17 -9.79 6.52
C PRO A 121 10.42 -10.53 6.02
N ILE A 122 10.76 -10.38 4.75
CA ILE A 122 11.92 -10.99 4.11
C ILE A 122 12.80 -9.87 3.59
N SER A 123 13.91 -9.63 4.29
CA SER A 123 14.96 -8.75 3.79
C SER A 123 15.88 -9.54 2.88
N LEU A 124 15.96 -9.15 1.61
CA LEU A 124 17.05 -9.56 0.73
C LEU A 124 18.34 -8.94 1.26
N SER A 125 19.20 -9.77 1.82
CA SER A 125 20.57 -9.37 2.17
C SER A 125 21.26 -8.91 0.89
N GLY A 126 21.41 -7.59 0.74
CA GLY A 126 22.02 -6.98 -0.46
C GLY A 126 21.21 -5.84 -1.08
N LEU A 127 19.91 -5.67 -0.76
CA LEU A 127 19.16 -4.48 -1.14
C LEU A 127 19.45 -3.33 -0.17
N ARG A 128 19.83 -2.19 -0.72
CA ARG A 128 20.26 -0.97 0.00
C ARG A 128 19.21 -0.47 1.01
N ASP A 129 17.94 -0.75 0.81
CA ASP A 129 16.83 -0.28 1.63
C ASP A 129 16.20 -1.36 2.54
N GLY A 130 16.86 -2.50 2.71
CA GLY A 130 16.42 -3.55 3.65
C GLY A 130 15.03 -4.13 3.35
N GLY A 131 14.57 -4.09 2.08
CA GLY A 131 13.28 -4.64 1.69
C GLY A 131 12.08 -3.79 2.13
N ARG A 132 12.22 -2.47 2.23
CA ARG A 132 11.11 -1.56 2.48
C ARG A 132 10.28 -1.36 1.22
N LEU A 133 8.96 -1.52 1.38
CA LEU A 133 7.95 -1.20 0.37
C LEU A 133 7.37 0.17 0.71
N SER A 134 7.46 1.12 -0.20
CA SER A 134 6.87 2.45 -0.05
C SER A 134 5.70 2.62 -1.03
N ARG A 135 4.59 3.18 -0.55
CA ARG A 135 3.39 3.45 -1.34
C ARG A 135 2.80 4.79 -0.96
N HIS A 136 2.46 5.56 -1.98
CA HIS A 136 1.62 6.73 -1.84
C HIS A 136 0.16 6.32 -1.96
N VAL A 137 -0.66 6.72 -1.00
CA VAL A 137 -2.10 6.43 -0.95
C VAL A 137 -2.86 7.75 -1.02
N ALA A 138 -3.85 7.81 -1.88
CA ALA A 138 -4.76 8.94 -1.97
C ALA A 138 -6.20 8.42 -1.98
N CYS A 139 -6.97 8.88 -1.04
CA CYS A 139 -8.38 8.53 -0.85
C CYS A 139 -9.26 9.75 -1.05
N ALA A 140 -10.43 9.55 -1.63
CA ALA A 140 -11.49 10.54 -1.62
C ALA A 140 -12.70 9.96 -0.88
N VAL A 141 -13.08 10.61 0.20
CA VAL A 141 -14.22 10.21 1.01
C VAL A 141 -15.31 11.27 0.89
N VAL A 142 -16.53 10.85 0.66
CA VAL A 142 -17.69 11.75 0.71
C VAL A 142 -18.04 11.96 2.18
N ASP A 143 -17.76 13.16 2.66
CA ASP A 143 -17.98 13.53 4.06
C ASP A 143 -19.44 13.92 4.29
N GLU A 144 -20.00 14.73 3.39
CA GLU A 144 -21.39 15.20 3.50
C GLU A 144 -22.01 15.37 2.11
N ARG A 145 -23.26 14.94 1.99
CA ARG A 145 -24.08 15.22 0.81
C ARG A 145 -25.41 15.82 1.24
N VAL A 146 -25.59 17.10 0.97
CA VAL A 146 -26.83 17.82 1.19
C VAL A 146 -27.53 18.02 -0.14
N THR A 147 -28.79 17.63 -0.23
CA THR A 147 -29.63 17.89 -1.39
C THR A 147 -30.78 18.78 -0.93
N GLU A 148 -30.82 20.01 -1.42
CA GLU A 148 -31.89 20.95 -1.16
C GLU A 148 -32.85 20.97 -2.36
N VAL A 149 -34.12 20.81 -2.07
CA VAL A 149 -35.22 20.92 -3.06
C VAL A 149 -35.97 22.21 -2.76
N SER A 150 -35.87 23.19 -3.65
CA SER A 150 -36.70 24.40 -3.55
C SER A 150 -38.04 24.08 -4.17
N LEU A 151 -39.07 23.95 -3.31
CA LEU A 151 -40.47 23.85 -3.73
C LEU A 151 -40.93 25.28 -4.04
N ALA A 152 -41.16 25.56 -5.32
CA ALA A 152 -41.77 26.80 -5.79
C ALA A 152 -43.27 26.79 -5.53
#